data_c2f4923c3214be62a1fa18147aac6c64
#
_entry.id   c2f4923c3214be62a1fa18147aac6c64
#
_cell.length_a   1.000
_cell.length_b   1.000
_cell.length_c   1.000
_cell.angle_alpha   90.00
_cell.angle_beta   90.00
_cell.angle_gamma   90.00
#
_symmetry.space_group_name_H-M   'P 1'
#
loop_
_entity.id
_entity.type
_entity.pdbx_description
1 polymer ?
#
loop_
_entity_poly.entity_id
_entity_poly.type
_entity_poly.pdbx_seq_one_letter_code
_entity_poly.pdbx_strand_id
1 'polypeptide(L)'
;MHILDLQKFEWLSYYYTGVPPGPCNMHTADCFEDKIYVFRGGDGRDYLNDLHELNTQTLHWKSVVDIKGRRPPPRANHSSSIIKDQLYIFGGWDGSKRLNDLYMF
;
A
#
# COMPACT_ATOMS: atom_id res chain seq x y z
N MET A 1 -0.69 10.35 7.94
CA MET A 1 0.74 9.96 7.78
C MET A 1 1.56 10.72 8.80
N HIS A 2 2.50 10.05 9.44
CA HIS A 2 3.46 10.66 10.37
C HIS A 2 4.86 10.25 9.95
N ILE A 3 5.81 11.16 10.08
CA ILE A 3 7.21 10.93 9.72
C ILE A 3 8.07 11.08 10.97
N LEU A 4 8.85 10.06 11.27
CA LEU A 4 9.84 10.10 12.35
C LEU A 4 11.25 10.20 11.73
N ASP A 5 11.99 11.22 12.09
CA ASP A 5 13.41 11.31 11.76
C ASP A 5 14.19 10.31 12.61
N LEU A 6 14.79 9.30 11.99
CA LEU A 6 15.47 8.22 12.70
C LEU A 6 16.89 8.61 13.19
N GLN A 7 17.43 9.74 12.76
CA GLN A 7 18.70 10.25 13.27
C GLN A 7 18.49 11.07 14.55
N LYS A 8 17.43 11.90 14.56
CA LYS A 8 17.12 12.79 15.69
C LYS A 8 16.05 12.23 16.61
N PHE A 9 15.33 11.19 16.20
CA PHE A 9 14.16 10.64 16.88
C PHE A 9 13.10 11.71 17.14
N GLU A 10 12.85 12.53 16.14
CA GLU A 10 11.86 13.60 16.18
C GLU A 10 10.75 13.35 15.18
N TRP A 11 9.50 13.60 15.61
CA TRP A 11 8.37 13.63 14.70
C TRP A 11 8.39 14.93 13.90
N LEU A 12 8.33 14.79 12.57
CA LEU A 12 8.43 15.93 11.65
C LEU A 12 7.04 16.48 11.31
N SER A 13 6.95 17.81 11.26
CA SER A 13 5.85 18.50 10.59
C SER A 13 6.10 18.49 9.08
N TYR A 14 5.08 18.18 8.31
CA TYR A 14 5.19 18.09 6.85
C TYR A 14 3.88 18.50 6.19
N TYR A 15 3.99 18.87 4.93
CA TYR A 15 2.86 19.05 4.03
C TYR A 15 2.94 18.01 2.93
N TYR A 16 1.80 17.41 2.59
CA TYR A 16 1.70 16.50 1.46
C TYR A 16 0.70 17.03 0.43
N THR A 17 0.84 16.57 -0.80
CA THR A 17 -0.06 16.88 -1.91
C THR A 17 -0.69 15.60 -2.46
N GLY A 18 -1.65 15.75 -3.37
CA GLY A 18 -2.39 14.63 -3.93
C GLY A 18 -3.40 14.07 -2.94
N VAL A 19 -3.96 12.91 -3.27
CA VAL A 19 -4.99 12.25 -2.48
C VAL A 19 -4.40 11.02 -1.81
N PRO A 20 -4.21 11.04 -0.48
CA PRO A 20 -3.73 9.87 0.24
C PRO A 20 -4.78 8.75 0.21
N PRO A 21 -4.38 7.50 0.48
CA PRO A 21 -5.35 6.44 0.71
C PRO A 21 -6.28 6.83 1.86
N GLY A 22 -7.54 6.47 1.74
CA GLY A 22 -8.48 6.58 2.85
C GLY A 22 -8.07 5.68 4.03
N PRO A 23 -8.93 5.52 5.05
CA PRO A 23 -8.62 4.68 6.19
C PRO A 23 -8.16 3.29 5.77
N CYS A 24 -7.09 2.81 6.39
CA CYS A 24 -6.48 1.52 6.10
C CYS A 24 -6.32 0.71 7.38
N ASN A 25 -6.69 -0.56 7.33
CA ASN A 25 -6.28 -1.54 8.32
C ASN A 25 -5.89 -2.85 7.63
N MET A 26 -5.02 -3.63 8.26
CA MET A 26 -4.56 -4.90 7.71
C MET A 26 -4.02 -4.76 6.26
N HIS A 27 -3.44 -3.58 5.99
CA HIS A 27 -2.80 -3.21 4.74
C HIS A 27 -1.32 -3.57 4.76
N THR A 28 -0.67 -3.43 3.61
CA THR A 28 0.80 -3.52 3.50
C THR A 28 1.36 -2.26 2.89
N ALA A 29 2.62 -1.98 3.21
CA ALA A 29 3.35 -0.84 2.66
C ALA A 29 4.80 -1.28 2.38
N ASP A 30 5.22 -1.11 1.16
CA ASP A 30 6.54 -1.54 0.68
C ASP A 30 7.26 -0.40 -0.01
N CYS A 31 8.58 -0.33 0.18
CA CYS A 31 9.42 0.70 -0.44
C CYS A 31 10.09 0.16 -1.70
N PHE A 32 10.07 0.95 -2.76
CA PHE A 32 10.90 0.78 -3.94
C PHE A 32 11.47 2.13 -4.36
N GLU A 33 12.79 2.25 -4.34
CA GLU A 33 13.48 3.51 -4.58
C GLU A 33 12.94 4.61 -3.64
N ASP A 34 12.51 5.74 -4.17
CA ASP A 34 11.99 6.88 -3.42
C ASP A 34 10.47 6.80 -3.17
N LYS A 35 9.87 5.63 -3.37
CA LYS A 35 8.42 5.48 -3.32
C LYS A 35 7.98 4.45 -2.30
N ILE A 36 6.84 4.71 -1.69
CA ILE A 36 6.14 3.74 -0.84
C ILE A 36 4.83 3.37 -1.54
N TYR A 37 4.62 2.07 -1.70
CA TYR A 37 3.41 1.49 -2.28
C TYR A 37 2.55 0.91 -1.17
N VAL A 38 1.28 1.33 -1.11
CA VAL A 38 0.31 0.86 -0.11
C VAL A 38 -0.79 0.09 -0.82
N PHE A 39 -0.87 -1.23 -0.56
CA PHE A 39 -2.03 -2.04 -0.95
C PHE A 39 -3.01 -2.04 0.23
N ARG A 40 -4.17 -1.45 0.03
CA ARG A 40 -4.94 -0.84 1.10
C ARG A 40 -5.59 -1.81 2.10
N GLY A 41 -5.94 -3.02 1.74
CA GLY A 41 -6.58 -3.94 2.69
C GLY A 41 -8.01 -3.56 3.02
N GLY A 42 -8.33 -3.32 4.29
CA GLY A 42 -9.66 -2.93 4.73
C GLY A 42 -9.76 -1.47 5.16
N ASP A 43 -10.98 -0.96 5.25
CA ASP A 43 -11.29 0.38 5.76
C ASP A 43 -12.14 0.36 7.04
N GLY A 44 -12.36 -0.83 7.60
CA GLY A 44 -13.24 -1.05 8.75
C GLY A 44 -14.67 -1.46 8.36
N ARG A 45 -15.03 -1.37 7.09
CA ARG A 45 -16.33 -1.77 6.54
C ARG A 45 -16.19 -2.77 5.40
N ASP A 46 -15.30 -2.47 4.45
CA ASP A 46 -15.12 -3.21 3.21
C ASP A 46 -13.68 -3.71 3.07
N TYR A 47 -13.51 -4.74 2.25
CA TYR A 47 -12.22 -5.18 1.74
C TYR A 47 -11.95 -4.47 0.42
N LEU A 48 -10.70 -4.06 0.23
CA LEU A 48 -10.31 -3.18 -0.87
C LEU A 48 -9.14 -3.76 -1.64
N ASN A 49 -8.92 -3.27 -2.85
CA ASN A 49 -7.83 -3.69 -3.73
C ASN A 49 -7.13 -2.53 -4.43
N ASP A 50 -7.29 -1.34 -3.91
CA ASP A 50 -6.64 -0.16 -4.44
C ASP A 50 -5.17 -0.09 -4.00
N LEU A 51 -4.34 0.35 -4.92
CA LEU A 51 -2.91 0.57 -4.72
C LEU A 51 -2.62 2.06 -4.79
N HIS A 52 -1.88 2.54 -3.81
CA HIS A 52 -1.47 3.94 -3.73
C HIS A 52 0.05 4.06 -3.69
N GLU A 53 0.55 5.14 -4.25
CA GLU A 53 1.97 5.46 -4.28
C GLU A 53 2.22 6.79 -3.57
N LEU A 54 3.16 6.81 -2.65
CA LEU A 54 3.73 8.04 -2.10
C LEU A 54 5.11 8.25 -2.66
N ASN A 55 5.34 9.39 -3.30
CA ASN A 55 6.69 9.86 -3.60
C ASN A 55 7.27 10.49 -2.33
N THR A 56 8.32 9.90 -1.76
CA THR A 56 8.88 10.36 -0.47
C THR A 56 9.70 11.64 -0.58
N GLN A 57 10.15 12.02 -1.78
CA GLN A 57 10.89 13.27 -1.98
C GLN A 57 9.95 14.48 -2.09
N THR A 58 8.84 14.31 -2.78
CA THR A 58 7.86 15.39 -3.01
C THR A 58 6.69 15.33 -2.03
N LEU A 59 6.54 14.24 -1.29
CA LEU A 59 5.39 13.93 -0.43
C LEU A 59 4.06 14.03 -1.19
N HIS A 60 4.07 13.54 -2.44
CA HIS A 60 2.89 13.52 -3.29
C HIS A 60 2.29 12.11 -3.35
N TRP A 61 0.99 12.04 -3.04
CA TRP A 61 0.19 10.82 -3.13
C TRP A 61 -0.52 10.72 -4.47
N LYS A 62 -0.53 9.52 -5.04
CA LYS A 62 -1.39 9.19 -6.18
C LYS A 62 -1.94 7.78 -6.09
N SER A 63 -3.14 7.58 -6.64
CA SER A 63 -3.68 6.25 -6.89
C SER A 63 -3.01 5.64 -8.12
N VAL A 64 -2.62 4.37 -8.02
CA VAL A 64 -2.07 3.63 -9.17
C VAL A 64 -3.23 2.94 -9.89
N VAL A 65 -3.72 3.56 -10.96
CA VAL A 65 -4.91 3.09 -11.70
C VAL A 65 -4.57 2.39 -13.01
N ASP A 66 -3.49 2.80 -13.67
CA ASP A 66 -3.05 2.23 -14.95
C ASP A 66 -2.25 0.93 -14.74
N ILE A 67 -2.91 -0.08 -14.19
CA ILE A 67 -2.31 -1.38 -13.95
C ILE A 67 -2.73 -2.30 -15.09
N LYS A 68 -1.75 -2.83 -15.82
CA LYS A 68 -1.98 -3.83 -16.86
C LYS A 68 -2.20 -5.20 -16.22
N GLY A 69 -3.01 -6.02 -16.87
CA GLY A 69 -3.31 -7.36 -16.41
C GLY A 69 -4.43 -7.41 -15.36
N ARG A 70 -4.51 -8.53 -14.65
CA ARG A 70 -5.59 -8.79 -13.70
C ARG A 70 -5.22 -8.27 -12.31
N ARG A 71 -6.01 -7.34 -11.82
CA ARG A 71 -5.88 -6.84 -10.44
C ARG A 71 -6.28 -7.94 -9.42
N PRO A 72 -5.56 -8.06 -8.29
CA PRO A 72 -6.01 -8.94 -7.22
C PRO A 72 -7.41 -8.55 -6.73
N PRO A 73 -8.28 -9.50 -6.41
CA PRO A 73 -9.54 -9.21 -5.73
C PRO A 73 -9.31 -8.51 -4.37
N PRO A 74 -10.31 -7.78 -3.86
CA PRO A 74 -10.24 -7.15 -2.55
C PRO A 74 -9.86 -8.13 -1.45
N ARG A 75 -8.98 -7.70 -0.54
CA ARG A 75 -8.45 -8.52 0.56
C ARG A 75 -7.80 -7.71 1.66
N ALA A 76 -7.71 -8.30 2.83
CA ALA A 76 -6.96 -7.79 3.96
C ALA A 76 -6.11 -8.91 4.58
N ASN A 77 -5.21 -8.58 5.49
CA ASN A 77 -4.28 -9.55 6.10
C ASN A 77 -3.41 -10.31 5.09
N HIS A 78 -3.23 -9.75 3.90
CA HIS A 78 -2.29 -10.27 2.91
C HIS A 78 -0.86 -9.96 3.35
N SER A 79 0.10 -10.63 2.75
CA SER A 79 1.51 -10.24 2.82
C SER A 79 1.94 -9.63 1.50
N SER A 80 2.95 -8.77 1.54
CA SER A 80 3.55 -8.22 0.36
C SER A 80 5.06 -8.11 0.48
N SER A 81 5.72 -8.06 -0.66
CA SER A 81 7.17 -7.85 -0.74
C SER A 81 7.52 -7.30 -2.11
N ILE A 82 8.50 -6.42 -2.16
CA ILE A 82 9.09 -5.97 -3.42
C ILE A 82 10.38 -6.74 -3.65
N ILE A 83 10.48 -7.37 -4.82
CA ILE A 83 11.68 -8.07 -5.28
C ILE A 83 12.06 -7.47 -6.63
N LYS A 84 13.23 -6.85 -6.68
CA LYS A 84 13.66 -6.03 -7.82
C LYS A 84 12.68 -4.88 -8.04
N ASP A 85 11.93 -4.89 -9.12
CA ASP A 85 10.96 -3.86 -9.51
C ASP A 85 9.51 -4.38 -9.51
N GLN A 86 9.26 -5.50 -8.82
CA GLN A 86 7.96 -6.17 -8.81
C GLN A 86 7.42 -6.28 -7.39
N LEU A 87 6.17 -5.86 -7.20
CA LEU A 87 5.43 -6.01 -5.96
C LEU A 87 4.63 -7.32 -5.99
N TYR A 88 4.90 -8.18 -5.03
CA TYR A 88 4.19 -9.46 -4.85
C TYR A 88 3.17 -9.32 -3.73
N ILE A 89 1.93 -9.76 -3.98
CA ILE A 89 0.84 -9.82 -2.99
C ILE A 89 0.43 -11.28 -2.82
N PHE A 90 0.45 -11.78 -1.61
CA PHE A 90 0.12 -13.18 -1.33
C PHE A 90 -0.97 -13.31 -0.27
N GLY A 91 -1.96 -14.14 -0.56
CA GLY A 91 -2.94 -14.63 0.39
C GLY A 91 -3.82 -13.55 1.01
N GLY A 92 -4.18 -13.75 2.24
CA GLY A 92 -5.05 -12.88 3.00
C GLY A 92 -6.47 -13.42 3.18
N TRP A 93 -7.39 -12.51 3.45
CA TRP A 93 -8.80 -12.78 3.70
C TRP A 93 -9.68 -11.88 2.82
N ASP A 94 -10.67 -12.45 2.14
CA ASP A 94 -11.54 -11.72 1.23
C ASP A 94 -12.94 -11.38 1.80
N GLY A 95 -13.14 -11.67 3.08
CA GLY A 95 -14.45 -11.53 3.74
C GLY A 95 -15.20 -12.84 3.88
N SER A 96 -14.82 -13.86 3.11
CA SER A 96 -15.46 -15.19 3.13
C SER A 96 -14.47 -16.32 3.38
N LYS A 97 -13.27 -16.25 2.83
CA LYS A 97 -12.28 -17.32 2.90
C LYS A 97 -10.85 -16.80 2.98
N ARG A 98 -9.98 -17.66 3.52
CA ARG A 98 -8.54 -17.47 3.42
C ARG A 98 -8.08 -17.72 1.99
N LEU A 99 -7.14 -16.91 1.53
CA LEU A 99 -6.61 -16.95 0.17
C LEU A 99 -5.19 -17.51 0.18
N ASN A 100 -4.83 -18.20 -0.91
CA ASN A 100 -3.49 -18.73 -1.11
C ASN A 100 -2.93 -18.40 -2.50
N ASP A 101 -3.50 -17.38 -3.14
CA ASP A 101 -3.11 -16.91 -4.46
C ASP A 101 -1.94 -15.93 -4.38
N LEU A 102 -1.20 -15.82 -5.47
CA LEU A 102 -0.09 -14.89 -5.62
C LEU A 102 -0.34 -13.99 -6.82
N TYR A 103 -0.23 -12.69 -6.58
CA TYR A 103 -0.28 -11.66 -7.62
C TYR A 103 1.04 -10.90 -7.68
N MET A 104 1.37 -10.44 -8.86
CA MET A 104 2.57 -9.66 -9.12
C MET A 104 2.21 -8.41 -9.95
N PHE A 105 2.70 -7.26 -9.50
CA PHE A 105 2.59 -5.98 -10.20
C PHE A 105 3.93 -5.57 -10.78
#